data_82d093f03e2f65ac7d18542239206bb6
#
_entry.id   82d093f03e2f65ac7d18542239206bb6
#
_cell.length_a   1.000
_cell.length_b   1.000
_cell.length_c   1.000
_cell.angle_alpha   90.00
_cell.angle_beta   90.00
_cell.angle_gamma   90.00
#
_symmetry.space_group_name_H-M   'P 1'
#
loop_
_entity.id
_entity.type
_entity.pdbx_description
1 polymer ?
#
loop_
_entity_poly.entity_id
_entity_poly.type
_entity_poly.pdbx_seq_one_letter_code
_entity_poly.pdbx_strand_id
1 'polypeptide(L)'
;MALHIGIDLGTSGIKAVLTEDLHRVIAVASEPVVVSRPHVGWSEQDPDLWVETVLTCLDRLAAEAPKEMAAVRGIGLSGQMLAALILDRDLRPLRPAMLWNDQRALAECAELLAAVPDIGRRTNGTPDPGITAPKLMWLRKHEPALMDRARMLMLTKDYVRLALTGEVATEPSDAGGTQLLDVATGCWDPQLCAAAGWDPHYLPPIIDSWAEAGRLGPDLLARWGIAGPVSVAAGAGDNMGSTLGAGGTRPGDTILTIGTSGVACIVDAAFHPGPERAILTSAHVVPQVFLSMGVVMSATASLDWVAQITGRTVADLDAQATAWIASEGPQAAPVFLPCLTGIRTPLNRPDMQGRLTGLHPGVTPAMLAFATMEGIAFQFADCIAAQQEVGARPERITVVGGGTRSQLWLRLIATGLEQPVSLIEGADMAGPLGAARLAAVAAGTSMSVLYEPVTANRVILPDSSIAEAIAPRREAMRALIMA
;
A
#
# COMPACT_ATOMS: atom_id res chain seq x y z
N MET A 1 -7.55 -30.72 1.92
CA MET A 1 -7.59 -29.28 2.23
C MET A 1 -6.17 -28.75 2.15
N ALA A 2 -5.95 -27.72 1.37
CA ALA A 2 -4.62 -27.15 1.17
C ALA A 2 -4.38 -26.03 2.19
N LEU A 3 -3.21 -26.05 2.82
CA LEU A 3 -2.82 -25.09 3.86
C LEU A 3 -1.72 -24.16 3.32
N HIS A 4 -1.95 -22.87 3.46
CA HIS A 4 -1.03 -21.85 2.96
C HIS A 4 -0.79 -20.78 4.01
N ILE A 5 0.39 -20.17 3.95
CA ILE A 5 0.75 -19.03 4.78
C ILE A 5 0.86 -17.80 3.89
N GLY A 6 0.22 -16.73 4.31
CA GLY A 6 0.45 -15.39 3.75
C GLY A 6 1.11 -14.50 4.78
N ILE A 7 2.11 -13.76 4.34
CA ILE A 7 2.91 -12.86 5.18
C ILE A 7 2.86 -11.46 4.55
N ASP A 8 2.58 -10.46 5.39
CA ASP A 8 2.61 -9.05 4.99
C ASP A 8 3.65 -8.29 5.82
N LEU A 9 4.67 -7.78 5.12
CA LEU A 9 5.79 -7.05 5.72
C LEU A 9 5.50 -5.54 5.70
N GLY A 10 4.74 -5.08 6.68
CA GLY A 10 4.48 -3.64 6.84
C GLY A 10 5.65 -2.89 7.48
N THR A 11 5.62 -1.56 7.38
CA THR A 11 6.68 -0.68 7.92
C THR A 11 6.82 -0.76 9.44
N SER A 12 5.70 -0.85 10.17
CA SER A 12 5.68 -0.87 11.63
C SER A 12 5.49 -2.26 12.24
N GLY A 13 5.28 -3.27 11.42
CA GLY A 13 5.06 -4.63 11.90
C GLY A 13 4.81 -5.60 10.77
N ILE A 14 5.02 -6.87 11.06
CA ILE A 14 4.81 -8.00 10.15
C ILE A 14 3.61 -8.79 10.65
N LYS A 15 2.75 -9.20 9.72
CA LYS A 15 1.58 -10.02 9.99
C LYS A 15 1.62 -11.28 9.14
N ALA A 16 1.43 -12.44 9.77
CA ALA A 16 1.34 -13.74 9.10
C ALA A 16 0.03 -14.42 9.43
N VAL A 17 -0.59 -15.04 8.42
CA VAL A 17 -1.81 -15.84 8.57
C VAL A 17 -1.59 -17.24 8.05
N LEU A 18 -2.09 -18.23 8.79
CA LEU A 18 -2.23 -19.60 8.32
C LEU A 18 -3.68 -19.81 7.88
N THR A 19 -3.88 -20.22 6.63
CA THR A 19 -5.21 -20.36 6.04
C THR A 19 -5.45 -21.80 5.56
N GLU A 20 -6.72 -22.23 5.67
CA GLU A 20 -7.24 -23.42 5.05
C GLU A 20 -8.11 -23.04 3.86
N ASP A 21 -7.81 -23.58 2.68
CA ASP A 21 -8.54 -23.32 1.43
C ASP A 21 -8.80 -21.82 1.15
N LEU A 22 -7.91 -20.93 1.64
CA LEU A 22 -7.90 -19.46 1.45
C LEU A 22 -9.11 -18.68 2.03
N HIS A 23 -10.07 -19.38 2.59
CA HIS A 23 -11.30 -18.77 3.13
C HIS A 23 -11.36 -18.81 4.66
N ARG A 24 -10.63 -19.72 5.26
CA ARG A 24 -10.62 -19.89 6.71
C ARG A 24 -9.25 -19.57 7.28
N VAL A 25 -9.17 -18.48 8.04
CA VAL A 25 -8.01 -18.16 8.85
C VAL A 25 -7.99 -19.10 10.08
N ILE A 26 -6.91 -19.87 10.23
CA ILE A 26 -6.71 -20.82 11.34
C ILE A 26 -5.98 -20.14 12.49
N ALA A 27 -4.88 -19.43 12.16
CA ALA A 27 -4.05 -18.75 13.14
C ALA A 27 -3.50 -17.44 12.55
N VAL A 28 -3.22 -16.49 13.42
CA VAL A 28 -2.67 -15.17 13.08
C VAL A 28 -1.52 -14.86 14.02
N ALA A 29 -0.39 -14.45 13.46
CA ALA A 29 0.72 -13.91 14.23
C ALA A 29 1.05 -12.51 13.75
N SER A 30 1.40 -11.61 14.67
CA SER A 30 1.84 -10.25 14.35
C SER A 30 2.91 -9.80 15.31
N GLU A 31 3.98 -9.20 14.77
CA GLU A 31 5.12 -8.68 15.52
C GLU A 31 5.48 -7.28 15.04
N PRO A 32 5.86 -6.38 15.93
CA PRO A 32 6.32 -5.05 15.56
C PRO A 32 7.72 -5.10 14.93
N VAL A 33 7.98 -4.15 14.02
CA VAL A 33 9.32 -3.90 13.47
C VAL A 33 9.72 -2.45 13.76
N VAL A 34 10.94 -2.26 14.24
CA VAL A 34 11.45 -0.94 14.59
C VAL A 34 11.94 -0.20 13.34
N VAL A 35 11.56 1.07 13.22
CA VAL A 35 12.10 2.00 12.22
C VAL A 35 13.15 2.89 12.88
N SER A 36 14.35 2.92 12.33
CA SER A 36 15.42 3.83 12.72
C SER A 36 15.26 5.18 12.00
N ARG A 37 15.45 6.27 12.73
CA ARG A 37 15.44 7.64 12.20
C ARG A 37 16.71 8.38 12.64
N PRO A 38 17.89 8.04 12.07
CA PRO A 38 19.17 8.59 12.53
C PRO A 38 19.30 10.11 12.32
N HIS A 39 18.55 10.66 11.37
CA HIS A 39 18.49 12.09 11.10
C HIS A 39 17.06 12.52 10.74
N VAL A 40 16.79 13.81 10.76
CA VAL A 40 15.51 14.37 10.30
C VAL A 40 15.28 14.00 8.84
N GLY A 41 14.14 13.44 8.52
CA GLY A 41 13.77 12.98 7.18
C GLY A 41 14.36 11.62 6.77
N TRP A 42 15.23 11.03 7.58
CA TRP A 42 15.76 9.69 7.30
C TRP A 42 14.86 8.61 7.89
N SER A 43 14.73 7.51 7.18
CA SER A 43 13.93 6.36 7.61
C SER A 43 14.58 5.07 7.10
N GLU A 44 15.04 4.25 8.03
CA GLU A 44 15.82 3.05 7.75
C GLU A 44 15.36 1.86 8.58
N GLN A 45 15.55 0.65 8.04
CA GLN A 45 15.38 -0.60 8.79
C GLN A 45 16.55 -1.54 8.52
N ASP A 46 16.93 -2.28 9.55
CA ASP A 46 17.86 -3.40 9.42
C ASP A 46 17.12 -4.55 8.71
N PRO A 47 17.62 -5.04 7.55
CA PRO A 47 16.94 -6.12 6.81
C PRO A 47 16.93 -7.45 7.57
N ASP A 48 17.90 -7.70 8.43
CA ASP A 48 17.95 -8.94 9.20
C ASP A 48 16.80 -8.99 10.24
N LEU A 49 16.36 -7.83 10.76
CA LEU A 49 15.16 -7.77 11.60
C LEU A 49 13.87 -8.18 10.87
N TRP A 50 13.78 -7.96 9.56
CA TRP A 50 12.63 -8.46 8.78
C TRP A 50 12.58 -9.99 8.80
N VAL A 51 13.74 -10.62 8.58
CA VAL A 51 13.87 -12.09 8.59
C VAL A 51 13.56 -12.64 9.99
N GLU A 52 14.18 -12.10 11.03
CA GLU A 52 13.97 -12.53 12.41
C GLU A 52 12.50 -12.40 12.83
N THR A 53 11.86 -11.29 12.45
CA THR A 53 10.44 -11.04 12.78
C THR A 53 9.52 -12.00 12.02
N VAL A 54 9.80 -12.30 10.74
CA VAL A 54 9.04 -13.32 9.99
C VAL A 54 9.20 -14.68 10.63
N LEU A 55 10.41 -15.10 10.98
CA LEU A 55 10.65 -16.37 11.65
C LEU A 55 9.90 -16.45 12.99
N THR A 56 9.86 -15.37 13.75
CA THR A 56 9.09 -15.28 15.00
C THR A 56 7.59 -15.45 14.76
N CYS A 57 7.04 -14.80 13.73
CA CYS A 57 5.63 -14.98 13.35
C CYS A 57 5.34 -16.44 12.97
N LEU A 58 6.22 -17.07 12.18
CA LEU A 58 6.06 -18.46 11.76
C LEU A 58 6.19 -19.44 12.94
N ASP A 59 7.09 -19.20 13.91
CA ASP A 59 7.18 -19.97 15.15
C ASP A 59 5.89 -19.91 15.96
N ARG A 60 5.25 -18.73 16.04
CA ARG A 60 3.97 -18.56 16.73
C ARG A 60 2.85 -19.33 16.02
N LEU A 61 2.77 -19.26 14.69
CA LEU A 61 1.80 -20.06 13.94
C LEU A 61 2.01 -21.56 14.19
N ALA A 62 3.27 -22.02 14.20
CA ALA A 62 3.61 -23.42 14.48
C ALA A 62 3.24 -23.83 15.89
N ALA A 63 3.40 -22.96 16.88
CA ALA A 63 3.02 -23.24 18.26
C ALA A 63 1.51 -23.26 18.47
N GLU A 64 0.76 -22.39 17.78
CA GLU A 64 -0.70 -22.27 17.87
C GLU A 64 -1.42 -23.40 17.13
N ALA A 65 -0.95 -23.75 15.92
CA ALA A 65 -1.58 -24.74 15.04
C ALA A 65 -0.54 -25.75 14.48
N PRO A 66 0.10 -26.58 15.32
CA PRO A 66 1.23 -27.43 14.91
C PRO A 66 0.87 -28.49 13.88
N LYS A 67 -0.36 -29.02 13.90
CA LYS A 67 -0.82 -30.00 12.91
C LYS A 67 -1.02 -29.39 11.54
N GLU A 68 -1.64 -28.25 11.50
CA GLU A 68 -1.91 -27.49 10.29
C GLU A 68 -0.58 -26.94 9.72
N MET A 69 0.32 -26.44 10.57
CA MET A 69 1.65 -25.99 10.16
C MET A 69 2.45 -27.11 9.48
N ALA A 70 2.42 -28.34 10.02
CA ALA A 70 3.10 -29.50 9.44
C ALA A 70 2.56 -29.88 8.04
N ALA A 71 1.38 -29.43 7.67
CA ALA A 71 0.73 -29.72 6.40
C ALA A 71 0.74 -28.56 5.41
N VAL A 72 1.42 -27.44 5.71
CA VAL A 72 1.57 -26.29 4.81
C VAL A 72 2.22 -26.70 3.50
N ARG A 73 1.74 -26.13 2.37
CA ARG A 73 2.24 -26.40 1.02
C ARG A 73 2.79 -25.17 0.31
N GLY A 74 2.40 -23.96 0.74
CA GLY A 74 2.86 -22.73 0.12
C GLY A 74 2.99 -21.59 1.12
N ILE A 75 3.97 -20.71 0.86
CA ILE A 75 4.17 -19.44 1.55
C ILE A 75 4.17 -18.32 0.52
N GLY A 76 3.44 -17.25 0.76
CA GLY A 76 3.46 -16.04 -0.04
C GLY A 76 3.83 -14.83 0.81
N LEU A 77 4.46 -13.86 0.17
CA LEU A 77 4.88 -12.63 0.82
C LEU A 77 4.27 -11.43 0.10
N SER A 78 3.75 -10.47 0.86
CA SER A 78 3.59 -9.08 0.41
C SER A 78 4.42 -8.18 1.30
N GLY A 79 4.76 -6.97 0.82
CA GLY A 79 5.53 -6.10 1.69
C GLY A 79 5.68 -4.69 1.20
N GLN A 80 6.08 -3.81 2.14
CA GLN A 80 6.37 -2.40 1.86
C GLN A 80 7.31 -2.27 0.67
N MET A 81 6.93 -1.38 -0.22
CA MET A 81 7.61 -1.17 -1.50
C MET A 81 8.72 -0.12 -1.41
N LEU A 82 9.43 0.06 -2.52
CA LEU A 82 10.34 1.19 -2.76
C LEU A 82 11.62 1.19 -1.92
N ALA A 83 11.84 0.21 -1.05
CA ALA A 83 13.07 0.13 -0.27
C ALA A 83 14.31 0.05 -1.17
N ALA A 84 15.40 0.74 -0.76
CA ALA A 84 16.71 0.57 -1.38
C ALA A 84 17.58 -0.26 -0.45
N LEU A 85 17.62 -1.57 -0.68
CA LEU A 85 18.51 -2.51 -0.01
C LEU A 85 19.61 -2.96 -0.97
N ILE A 86 20.85 -2.56 -0.70
CA ILE A 86 22.02 -2.94 -1.48
C ILE A 86 22.83 -4.03 -0.78
N LEU A 87 23.16 -5.08 -1.53
CA LEU A 87 23.90 -6.23 -1.04
C LEU A 87 25.25 -6.34 -1.76
N ASP A 88 26.20 -6.99 -1.09
CA ASP A 88 27.49 -7.35 -1.68
C ASP A 88 27.39 -8.63 -2.54
N ARG A 89 28.55 -9.11 -3.04
CA ARG A 89 28.64 -10.35 -3.84
C ARG A 89 28.21 -11.61 -3.10
N ASP A 90 28.26 -11.59 -1.76
CA ASP A 90 27.89 -12.71 -0.90
C ASP A 90 26.43 -12.57 -0.40
N LEU A 91 25.66 -11.67 -1.06
CA LEU A 91 24.25 -11.31 -0.78
C LEU A 91 24.04 -10.83 0.66
N ARG A 92 25.04 -10.16 1.25
CA ARG A 92 24.94 -9.57 2.58
C ARG A 92 24.61 -8.08 2.49
N PRO A 93 23.70 -7.56 3.34
CA PRO A 93 23.40 -6.14 3.41
C PRO A 93 24.66 -5.30 3.64
N LEU A 94 24.85 -4.27 2.84
CA LEU A 94 25.94 -3.32 2.99
C LEU A 94 25.62 -2.21 3.99
N ARG A 95 24.35 -2.00 4.23
CA ARG A 95 23.81 -1.02 5.18
C ARG A 95 22.32 -1.31 5.48
N PRO A 96 21.71 -0.64 6.48
CA PRO A 96 20.25 -0.65 6.65
C PRO A 96 19.54 -0.17 5.39
N ALA A 97 18.39 -0.77 5.07
CA ALA A 97 17.58 -0.41 3.92
C ALA A 97 16.96 0.99 4.10
N MET A 98 17.04 1.83 3.06
CA MET A 98 16.33 3.12 3.03
C MET A 98 14.87 2.88 2.65
N LEU A 99 13.92 3.33 3.50
CA LEU A 99 12.49 3.03 3.34
C LEU A 99 11.77 4.00 2.40
N TRP A 100 10.52 3.69 2.07
CA TRP A 100 9.65 4.46 1.18
C TRP A 100 9.35 5.89 1.65
N ASN A 101 9.43 6.14 2.94
CA ASN A 101 9.19 7.46 3.58
C ASN A 101 10.49 8.22 3.91
N ASP A 102 11.64 7.77 3.39
CA ASP A 102 12.91 8.48 3.50
C ASP A 102 12.94 9.68 2.56
N GLN A 103 13.36 10.85 3.06
CA GLN A 103 13.29 12.12 2.32
C GLN A 103 14.67 12.65 1.89
N ARG A 104 15.76 11.91 2.12
CA ARG A 104 17.11 12.42 1.87
C ARG A 104 17.45 12.65 0.40
N ALA A 105 16.81 11.90 -0.52
CA ALA A 105 17.12 11.93 -1.96
C ALA A 105 16.29 12.97 -2.75
N LEU A 106 15.87 14.06 -2.12
CA LEU A 106 15.02 15.08 -2.76
C LEU A 106 15.71 15.78 -3.96
N ALA A 107 17.00 16.07 -3.85
CA ALA A 107 17.75 16.70 -4.94
C ALA A 107 17.88 15.77 -6.16
N GLU A 108 18.05 14.48 -5.91
CA GLU A 108 18.19 13.46 -6.94
C GLU A 108 16.92 13.25 -7.76
N CYS A 109 15.75 13.57 -7.20
CA CYS A 109 14.48 13.52 -7.94
C CYS A 109 14.49 14.49 -9.12
N ALA A 110 14.96 15.73 -8.92
CA ALA A 110 15.06 16.73 -9.98
C ALA A 110 16.09 16.33 -11.04
N GLU A 111 17.22 15.77 -10.63
CA GLU A 111 18.27 15.28 -11.54
C GLU A 111 17.77 14.08 -12.38
N LEU A 112 17.09 13.14 -11.75
CA LEU A 112 16.51 11.99 -12.45
C LEU A 112 15.46 12.43 -13.47
N LEU A 113 14.58 13.36 -13.10
CA LEU A 113 13.59 13.92 -14.01
C LEU A 113 14.24 14.67 -15.18
N ALA A 114 15.34 15.42 -14.93
CA ALA A 114 16.08 16.09 -15.99
C ALA A 114 16.79 15.10 -16.93
N ALA A 115 17.29 13.97 -16.42
CA ALA A 115 17.92 12.92 -17.21
C ALA A 115 16.92 12.10 -18.04
N VAL A 116 15.71 11.88 -17.51
CA VAL A 116 14.63 11.12 -18.16
C VAL A 116 13.30 11.89 -17.98
N PRO A 117 13.01 12.88 -18.84
CA PRO A 117 11.83 13.74 -18.68
C PRO A 117 10.48 13.00 -18.76
N ASP A 118 10.43 11.86 -19.43
CA ASP A 118 9.23 11.01 -19.59
C ASP A 118 9.14 9.88 -18.55
N ILE A 119 10.01 9.85 -17.54
CA ILE A 119 10.09 8.77 -16.54
C ILE A 119 8.73 8.46 -15.90
N GLY A 120 7.94 9.48 -15.57
CA GLY A 120 6.64 9.29 -14.95
C GLY A 120 5.60 8.63 -15.85
N ARG A 121 5.82 8.62 -17.17
CA ARG A 121 4.95 7.94 -18.16
C ARG A 121 5.37 6.50 -18.43
N ARG A 122 6.56 6.12 -18.04
CA ARG A 122 7.13 4.78 -18.23
C ARG A 122 7.12 3.97 -16.96
N THR A 123 7.09 4.63 -15.82
CA THR A 123 7.19 4.03 -14.50
C THR A 123 5.93 4.29 -13.67
N ASN A 124 5.99 4.03 -12.38
CA ASN A 124 4.88 4.21 -11.46
C ASN A 124 4.52 5.68 -11.13
N GLY A 125 5.14 6.66 -11.74
CA GLY A 125 4.85 8.08 -11.53
C GLY A 125 6.08 8.99 -11.48
N THR A 126 5.88 10.23 -11.05
CA THR A 126 6.95 11.24 -10.93
C THR A 126 7.95 10.84 -9.85
N PRO A 127 9.27 11.09 -10.03
CA PRO A 127 10.27 10.86 -9.01
C PRO A 127 9.92 11.50 -7.66
N ASP A 128 10.12 10.72 -6.60
CA ASP A 128 9.87 11.10 -5.21
C ASP A 128 11.04 10.56 -4.36
N PRO A 129 11.50 11.28 -3.32
CA PRO A 129 12.67 10.86 -2.54
C PRO A 129 12.50 9.48 -1.88
N GLY A 130 11.27 9.05 -1.66
CA GLY A 130 10.95 7.73 -1.14
C GLY A 130 11.13 6.58 -2.16
N ILE A 131 11.32 6.87 -3.44
CA ILE A 131 11.49 5.87 -4.51
C ILE A 131 12.93 5.36 -4.57
N THR A 132 13.13 4.14 -5.07
CA THR A 132 14.43 3.45 -5.08
C THR A 132 15.46 4.15 -5.93
N ALA A 133 15.13 4.57 -7.18
CA ALA A 133 16.10 5.15 -8.11
C ALA A 133 16.77 6.44 -7.58
N PRO A 134 16.05 7.47 -7.06
CA PRO A 134 16.68 8.62 -6.42
C PRO A 134 17.61 8.25 -5.25
N LYS A 135 17.23 7.23 -4.45
CA LYS A 135 18.07 6.76 -3.33
C LYS A 135 19.39 6.13 -3.82
N LEU A 136 19.38 5.40 -4.93
CA LEU A 136 20.61 4.88 -5.53
C LEU A 136 21.54 6.01 -5.99
N MET A 137 20.98 7.08 -6.59
CA MET A 137 21.74 8.26 -6.98
C MET A 137 22.34 8.96 -5.74
N TRP A 138 21.56 9.09 -4.67
CA TRP A 138 22.03 9.65 -3.41
C TRP A 138 23.18 8.80 -2.83
N LEU A 139 23.03 7.48 -2.77
CA LEU A 139 24.05 6.56 -2.29
C LEU A 139 25.33 6.67 -3.12
N ARG A 140 25.24 6.80 -4.44
CA ARG A 140 26.40 6.99 -5.32
C ARG A 140 27.21 8.24 -4.99
N LYS A 141 26.53 9.32 -4.59
CA LYS A 141 27.18 10.61 -4.25
C LYS A 141 27.76 10.62 -2.84
N HIS A 142 27.00 10.07 -1.89
CA HIS A 142 27.33 10.24 -0.46
C HIS A 142 28.03 9.03 0.16
N GLU A 143 27.86 7.84 -0.42
CA GLU A 143 28.45 6.59 0.05
C GLU A 143 29.13 5.80 -1.10
N PRO A 144 30.02 6.41 -1.90
CA PRO A 144 30.58 5.81 -3.11
C PRO A 144 31.32 4.48 -2.83
N ALA A 145 32.06 4.40 -1.73
CA ALA A 145 32.78 3.19 -1.34
C ALA A 145 31.86 1.99 -1.07
N LEU A 146 30.62 2.25 -0.58
CA LEU A 146 29.59 1.20 -0.46
C LEU A 146 29.07 0.80 -1.85
N MET A 147 28.77 1.77 -2.69
CA MET A 147 28.28 1.53 -4.05
C MET A 147 29.26 0.76 -4.92
N ASP A 148 30.58 0.94 -4.71
CA ASP A 148 31.61 0.18 -5.41
C ASP A 148 31.61 -1.32 -5.03
N ARG A 149 31.10 -1.66 -3.85
CA ARG A 149 30.95 -3.03 -3.36
C ARG A 149 29.58 -3.64 -3.67
N ALA A 150 28.59 -2.81 -4.00
CA ALA A 150 27.23 -3.27 -4.28
C ALA A 150 27.18 -4.19 -5.52
N ARG A 151 26.52 -5.32 -5.38
CA ARG A 151 26.38 -6.35 -6.43
C ARG A 151 24.95 -6.88 -6.57
N MET A 152 24.01 -6.42 -5.75
CA MET A 152 22.61 -6.76 -5.86
C MET A 152 21.76 -5.66 -5.23
N LEU A 153 20.66 -5.32 -5.90
CA LEU A 153 19.58 -4.51 -5.33
C LEU A 153 18.41 -5.43 -5.01
N MET A 154 17.89 -5.36 -3.81
CA MET A 154 16.69 -6.12 -3.43
C MET A 154 15.62 -5.24 -2.81
N LEU A 155 14.38 -5.71 -2.85
CA LEU A 155 13.24 -5.14 -2.17
C LEU A 155 12.94 -5.92 -0.88
N THR A 156 12.11 -5.35 -0.01
CA THR A 156 11.88 -5.87 1.35
C THR A 156 11.47 -7.35 1.36
N LYS A 157 10.40 -7.70 0.62
CA LYS A 157 9.91 -9.08 0.57
C LYS A 157 10.88 -10.05 -0.10
N ASP A 158 11.65 -9.55 -1.09
CA ASP A 158 12.59 -10.36 -1.85
C ASP A 158 13.77 -10.80 -1.00
N TYR A 159 14.26 -9.92 -0.10
CA TYR A 159 15.32 -10.28 0.85
C TYR A 159 14.84 -11.33 1.87
N VAL A 160 13.61 -11.19 2.38
CA VAL A 160 13.03 -12.22 3.25
C VAL A 160 12.88 -13.54 2.52
N ARG A 161 12.39 -13.51 1.26
CA ARG A 161 12.29 -14.73 0.44
C ARG A 161 13.65 -15.35 0.20
N LEU A 162 14.69 -14.55 -0.10
CA LEU A 162 16.07 -15.05 -0.23
C LEU A 162 16.50 -15.81 1.05
N ALA A 163 16.23 -15.26 2.23
CA ALA A 163 16.55 -15.91 3.50
C ALA A 163 15.76 -17.22 3.72
N LEU A 164 14.53 -17.31 3.22
CA LEU A 164 13.71 -18.51 3.35
C LEU A 164 14.07 -19.61 2.35
N THR A 165 14.58 -19.24 1.15
CA THR A 165 14.73 -20.18 0.01
C THR A 165 16.14 -20.31 -0.52
N GLY A 166 16.99 -19.30 -0.33
CA GLY A 166 18.28 -19.18 -0.98
C GLY A 166 18.23 -18.66 -2.43
N GLU A 167 17.04 -18.32 -2.96
CA GLU A 167 16.83 -17.94 -4.37
C GLU A 167 16.65 -16.44 -4.54
N VAL A 168 17.28 -15.89 -5.59
CA VAL A 168 17.18 -14.48 -5.99
C VAL A 168 16.14 -14.33 -7.08
N ALA A 169 15.11 -13.54 -6.83
CA ALA A 169 14.10 -13.12 -7.82
C ALA A 169 13.40 -11.84 -7.36
N THR A 170 12.59 -11.26 -8.24
CA THR A 170 11.59 -10.22 -7.93
C THR A 170 10.40 -10.39 -8.86
N GLU A 171 9.39 -9.51 -8.74
CA GLU A 171 8.19 -9.58 -9.57
C GLU A 171 7.69 -8.16 -9.95
N PRO A 172 6.88 -8.03 -11.03
CA PRO A 172 6.58 -6.73 -11.63
C PRO A 172 5.88 -5.72 -10.70
N SER A 173 5.05 -6.19 -9.76
CA SER A 173 4.23 -5.28 -8.95
C SER A 173 5.06 -4.43 -7.98
N ASP A 174 6.07 -5.03 -7.35
CA ASP A 174 6.99 -4.34 -6.44
C ASP A 174 8.15 -3.69 -7.22
N ALA A 175 8.74 -4.41 -8.19
CA ALA A 175 9.81 -3.90 -9.03
C ALA A 175 9.39 -2.63 -9.81
N GLY A 176 8.14 -2.52 -10.22
CA GLY A 176 7.55 -1.33 -10.86
C GLY A 176 7.67 -0.08 -10.01
N GLY A 177 7.69 -0.21 -8.68
CA GLY A 177 7.89 0.90 -7.77
C GLY A 177 9.30 1.49 -7.75
N THR A 178 10.30 0.78 -8.28
CA THR A 178 11.71 1.20 -8.19
C THR A 178 12.10 2.36 -9.08
N GLN A 179 11.33 2.65 -10.14
CA GLN A 179 11.69 3.52 -11.27
C GLN A 179 12.93 3.04 -12.06
N LEU A 180 13.22 1.74 -12.00
CA LEU A 180 14.22 1.06 -12.84
C LEU A 180 13.55 0.13 -13.86
N LEU A 181 12.26 -0.15 -13.69
CA LEU A 181 11.44 -1.02 -14.52
C LEU A 181 10.49 -0.19 -15.37
N ASP A 182 10.37 -0.52 -16.66
CA ASP A 182 9.28 -0.05 -17.51
C ASP A 182 8.01 -0.85 -17.18
N VAL A 183 7.00 -0.17 -16.64
CA VAL A 183 5.79 -0.83 -16.11
C VAL A 183 4.95 -1.46 -17.22
N ALA A 184 4.93 -0.85 -18.40
CA ALA A 184 4.13 -1.36 -19.53
C ALA A 184 4.69 -2.68 -20.07
N THR A 185 6.02 -2.85 -20.07
CA THR A 185 6.70 -4.07 -20.57
C THR A 185 6.99 -5.08 -19.48
N GLY A 186 6.99 -4.65 -18.20
CA GLY A 186 7.37 -5.49 -17.06
C GLY A 186 8.87 -5.87 -17.05
N CYS A 187 9.72 -5.10 -17.72
CA CYS A 187 11.15 -5.38 -17.84
C CYS A 187 12.01 -4.28 -17.24
N TRP A 188 13.18 -4.65 -16.71
CA TRP A 188 14.20 -3.67 -16.33
C TRP A 188 14.59 -2.83 -17.54
N ASP A 189 14.62 -1.52 -17.37
CA ASP A 189 14.93 -0.58 -18.44
C ASP A 189 16.39 -0.09 -18.30
N PRO A 190 17.26 -0.37 -19.29
CA PRO A 190 18.67 0.01 -19.23
C PRO A 190 18.88 1.52 -19.15
N GLN A 191 18.00 2.35 -19.75
CA GLN A 191 18.10 3.80 -19.68
C GLN A 191 17.78 4.33 -18.28
N LEU A 192 16.69 3.79 -17.65
CA LEU A 192 16.33 4.13 -16.28
C LEU A 192 17.43 3.71 -15.30
N CYS A 193 17.96 2.51 -15.46
CA CYS A 193 19.08 2.01 -14.65
C CYS A 193 20.32 2.89 -14.78
N ALA A 194 20.69 3.25 -16.02
CA ALA A 194 21.83 4.14 -16.26
C ALA A 194 21.64 5.53 -15.65
N ALA A 195 20.43 6.11 -15.75
CA ALA A 195 20.11 7.39 -15.13
C ALA A 195 20.19 7.34 -13.59
N ALA A 196 19.80 6.23 -12.98
CA ALA A 196 19.96 6.00 -11.55
C ALA A 196 21.39 5.62 -11.13
N GLY A 197 22.33 5.46 -12.08
CA GLY A 197 23.70 5.05 -11.82
C GLY A 197 23.81 3.58 -11.36
N TRP A 198 22.91 2.70 -11.78
CA TRP A 198 22.88 1.29 -11.42
C TRP A 198 23.10 0.38 -12.63
N ASP A 199 23.92 -0.66 -12.46
CA ASP A 199 24.14 -1.66 -13.51
C ASP A 199 22.98 -2.68 -13.50
N PRO A 200 22.23 -2.84 -14.62
CA PRO A 200 21.13 -3.80 -14.69
C PRO A 200 21.53 -5.25 -14.38
N HIS A 201 22.80 -5.59 -14.55
CA HIS A 201 23.33 -6.92 -14.22
C HIS A 201 23.19 -7.26 -12.72
N TYR A 202 23.09 -6.25 -11.87
CA TYR A 202 22.92 -6.40 -10.43
C TYR A 202 21.47 -6.25 -9.98
N LEU A 203 20.52 -6.49 -10.88
CA LEU A 203 19.10 -6.57 -10.57
C LEU A 203 18.65 -8.03 -10.57
N PRO A 204 17.72 -8.43 -9.70
CA PRO A 204 17.17 -9.78 -9.68
C PRO A 204 16.39 -10.08 -10.96
N PRO A 205 16.33 -11.35 -11.40
CA PRO A 205 15.43 -11.75 -12.48
C PRO A 205 13.96 -11.50 -12.09
N ILE A 206 13.18 -11.04 -13.06
CA ILE A 206 11.74 -10.79 -12.89
C ILE A 206 10.99 -12.06 -13.27
N ILE A 207 10.11 -12.53 -12.39
CA ILE A 207 9.20 -13.64 -12.61
C ILE A 207 7.78 -13.23 -12.25
N ASP A 208 6.79 -14.02 -12.63
CA ASP A 208 5.39 -13.75 -12.28
C ASP A 208 5.17 -13.77 -10.76
N SER A 209 4.33 -12.90 -10.24
CA SER A 209 4.03 -12.75 -8.81
C SER A 209 3.58 -14.06 -8.14
N TRP A 210 2.87 -14.91 -8.88
CA TRP A 210 2.37 -16.22 -8.44
C TRP A 210 3.33 -17.39 -8.73
N ALA A 211 4.43 -17.16 -9.40
CA ALA A 211 5.38 -18.23 -9.72
C ALA A 211 6.10 -18.74 -8.45
N GLU A 212 6.46 -20.02 -8.46
CA GLU A 212 7.38 -20.56 -7.45
C GLU A 212 8.75 -19.89 -7.63
N ALA A 213 9.13 -19.08 -6.65
CA ALA A 213 10.42 -18.37 -6.62
C ALA A 213 11.44 -19.06 -5.70
N GLY A 214 11.23 -20.31 -5.39
CA GLY A 214 12.07 -21.14 -4.56
C GLY A 214 11.26 -22.00 -3.61
N ARG A 215 11.96 -22.83 -2.85
CA ARG A 215 11.38 -23.73 -1.85
C ARG A 215 11.96 -23.44 -0.48
N LEU A 216 11.14 -23.62 0.54
CA LEU A 216 11.57 -23.47 1.91
C LEU A 216 12.77 -24.36 2.24
N GLY A 217 13.79 -23.77 2.85
CA GLY A 217 15.02 -24.48 3.20
C GLY A 217 14.79 -25.66 4.16
N PRO A 218 15.62 -26.73 4.07
CA PRO A 218 15.42 -27.95 4.86
C PRO A 218 15.49 -27.73 6.37
N ASP A 219 16.30 -26.79 6.84
CA ASP A 219 16.40 -26.46 8.27
C ASP A 219 15.10 -25.82 8.78
N LEU A 220 14.43 -25.00 7.96
CA LEU A 220 13.15 -24.37 8.29
C LEU A 220 12.01 -25.39 8.23
N LEU A 221 12.03 -26.34 7.29
CA LEU A 221 11.09 -27.47 7.28
C LEU A 221 11.19 -28.27 8.58
N ALA A 222 12.41 -28.59 9.00
CA ALA A 222 12.67 -29.32 10.24
C ALA A 222 12.22 -28.52 11.48
N ARG A 223 12.47 -27.20 11.51
CA ARG A 223 12.11 -26.30 12.60
C ARG A 223 10.61 -26.33 12.93
N TRP A 224 9.77 -26.44 11.91
CA TRP A 224 8.31 -26.42 12.05
C TRP A 224 7.65 -27.79 11.82
N GLY A 225 8.44 -28.87 11.72
CA GLY A 225 7.93 -30.23 11.54
C GLY A 225 7.16 -30.45 10.24
N ILE A 226 7.50 -29.69 9.18
CA ILE A 226 6.85 -29.77 7.88
C ILE A 226 7.41 -30.97 7.09
N ALA A 227 6.55 -31.92 6.73
CA ALA A 227 6.97 -33.19 6.14
C ALA A 227 7.20 -33.17 4.62
N GLY A 228 6.79 -32.11 3.93
CA GLY A 228 6.87 -32.04 2.46
C GLY A 228 7.45 -30.74 1.94
N PRO A 229 7.69 -30.64 0.63
CA PRO A 229 8.15 -29.40 0.06
C PRO A 229 7.13 -28.29 0.21
N VAL A 230 7.61 -27.08 0.49
CA VAL A 230 6.79 -25.86 0.55
C VAL A 230 7.28 -24.90 -0.51
N SER A 231 6.42 -24.57 -1.46
CA SER A 231 6.69 -23.57 -2.49
C SER A 231 6.58 -22.16 -1.92
N VAL A 232 7.52 -21.28 -2.26
CA VAL A 232 7.46 -19.86 -1.87
C VAL A 232 7.20 -19.05 -3.14
N ALA A 233 6.10 -18.27 -3.13
CA ALA A 233 5.73 -17.42 -4.26
C ALA A 233 6.69 -16.24 -4.41
N ALA A 234 6.79 -15.68 -5.63
CA ALA A 234 7.52 -14.43 -5.85
C ALA A 234 6.98 -13.28 -5.00
N GLY A 235 5.66 -13.21 -4.84
CA GLY A 235 5.02 -12.31 -3.89
C GLY A 235 4.40 -11.06 -4.52
N ALA A 236 4.23 -10.00 -3.73
CA ALA A 236 3.57 -8.77 -4.14
C ALA A 236 4.12 -7.54 -3.41
N GLY A 237 4.02 -6.36 -4.02
CA GLY A 237 4.01 -5.10 -3.28
C GLY A 237 2.77 -5.04 -2.37
N ASP A 238 2.85 -4.34 -1.24
CA ASP A 238 1.81 -4.28 -0.19
C ASP A 238 0.43 -3.86 -0.72
N ASN A 239 0.38 -2.82 -1.57
CA ASN A 239 -0.88 -2.35 -2.14
C ASN A 239 -1.50 -3.39 -3.08
N MET A 240 -0.70 -4.10 -3.87
CA MET A 240 -1.15 -5.13 -4.81
C MET A 240 -1.60 -6.38 -4.06
N GLY A 241 -0.85 -6.79 -3.03
CA GLY A 241 -1.23 -7.89 -2.13
C GLY A 241 -2.54 -7.59 -1.43
N SER A 242 -2.69 -6.39 -0.86
CA SER A 242 -3.92 -5.97 -0.19
C SER A 242 -5.09 -5.85 -1.16
N THR A 243 -4.86 -5.35 -2.38
CA THR A 243 -5.90 -5.27 -3.43
C THR A 243 -6.38 -6.67 -3.83
N LEU A 244 -5.46 -7.63 -4.03
CA LEU A 244 -5.80 -9.03 -4.30
C LEU A 244 -6.61 -9.65 -3.16
N GLY A 245 -6.14 -9.48 -1.92
CA GLY A 245 -6.81 -10.02 -0.74
C GLY A 245 -8.19 -9.43 -0.48
N ALA A 246 -8.40 -8.18 -0.88
CA ALA A 246 -9.71 -7.52 -0.84
C ALA A 246 -10.62 -7.88 -2.04
N GLY A 247 -10.17 -8.75 -2.95
CA GLY A 247 -10.95 -9.18 -4.11
C GLY A 247 -10.88 -8.27 -5.32
N GLY A 248 -9.96 -7.29 -5.33
CA GLY A 248 -9.69 -6.43 -6.48
C GLY A 248 -8.86 -7.17 -7.52
N THR A 249 -9.50 -7.79 -8.51
CA THR A 249 -8.86 -8.70 -9.46
C THR A 249 -9.27 -8.45 -10.90
N ARG A 250 -10.36 -7.75 -11.12
CA ARG A 250 -10.93 -7.51 -12.45
C ARG A 250 -10.94 -6.01 -12.75
N PRO A 251 -10.75 -5.60 -13.99
CA PRO A 251 -10.92 -4.19 -14.36
C PRO A 251 -12.23 -3.62 -13.79
N GLY A 252 -12.14 -2.43 -13.21
CA GLY A 252 -13.23 -1.75 -12.52
C GLY A 252 -13.34 -2.06 -11.01
N ASP A 253 -12.71 -3.12 -10.51
CA ASP A 253 -12.61 -3.32 -9.05
C ASP A 253 -11.81 -2.17 -8.45
N THR A 254 -12.34 -1.57 -7.40
CA THR A 254 -11.74 -0.41 -6.76
C THR A 254 -11.65 -0.65 -5.26
N ILE A 255 -10.46 -0.58 -4.72
CA ILE A 255 -10.22 -0.74 -3.28
C ILE A 255 -9.85 0.61 -2.69
N LEU A 256 -10.68 1.11 -1.77
CA LEU A 256 -10.38 2.30 -0.98
C LEU A 256 -9.84 1.86 0.38
N THR A 257 -8.58 2.18 0.64
CA THR A 257 -7.98 1.94 1.95
C THR A 257 -8.05 3.20 2.80
N ILE A 258 -8.69 3.13 3.98
CA ILE A 258 -8.76 4.21 4.95
C ILE A 258 -7.89 3.85 6.15
N GLY A 259 -6.61 4.08 6.03
CA GLY A 259 -5.60 3.95 7.10
C GLY A 259 -5.14 5.31 7.61
N THR A 260 -3.93 5.40 8.15
CA THR A 260 -3.26 6.66 8.50
C THR A 260 -3.26 7.64 7.33
N SER A 261 -2.90 7.16 6.13
CA SER A 261 -3.17 7.75 4.83
C SER A 261 -4.32 7.01 4.14
N GLY A 262 -4.80 7.53 3.00
CA GLY A 262 -5.81 6.88 2.19
C GLY A 262 -5.27 6.56 0.79
N VAL A 263 -5.68 5.42 0.23
CA VAL A 263 -5.33 5.06 -1.15
C VAL A 263 -6.57 4.59 -1.88
N ALA A 264 -6.78 5.11 -3.10
CA ALA A 264 -7.78 4.63 -4.03
C ALA A 264 -7.08 3.81 -5.12
N CYS A 265 -7.18 2.47 -5.05
CA CYS A 265 -6.62 1.55 -6.03
C CYS A 265 -7.71 1.12 -7.00
N ILE A 266 -7.59 1.45 -8.28
CA ILE A 266 -8.48 0.98 -9.35
C ILE A 266 -7.73 -0.07 -10.17
N VAL A 267 -8.30 -1.27 -10.28
CA VAL A 267 -7.80 -2.30 -11.18
C VAL A 267 -8.15 -1.90 -12.61
N ASP A 268 -7.16 -1.86 -13.49
CA ASP A 268 -7.29 -1.38 -14.85
C ASP A 268 -6.82 -2.43 -15.88
N ALA A 269 -7.47 -2.48 -17.03
CA ALA A 269 -7.10 -3.36 -18.13
C ALA A 269 -5.86 -2.88 -18.91
N ALA A 270 -5.45 -1.62 -18.72
CA ALA A 270 -4.34 -1.01 -19.43
C ALA A 270 -3.48 -0.15 -18.49
N PHE A 271 -2.23 0.04 -18.89
CA PHE A 271 -1.34 0.98 -18.22
C PHE A 271 -1.72 2.42 -18.60
N HIS A 272 -2.34 3.14 -17.66
CA HIS A 272 -2.72 4.54 -17.78
C HIS A 272 -1.87 5.42 -16.87
N PRO A 273 -0.66 5.84 -17.27
CA PRO A 273 0.17 6.72 -16.47
C PRO A 273 -0.43 8.12 -16.36
N GLY A 274 -0.40 8.70 -15.16
CA GLY A 274 -0.95 10.03 -14.88
C GLY A 274 -0.02 10.90 -14.03
N PRO A 275 1.26 11.11 -14.44
CA PRO A 275 2.22 11.86 -13.61
C PRO A 275 1.78 13.31 -13.36
N GLU A 276 1.05 13.95 -14.28
CA GLU A 276 0.54 15.32 -14.15
C GLU A 276 -0.55 15.43 -13.07
N ARG A 277 -1.16 14.31 -12.72
CA ARG A 277 -2.19 14.19 -11.67
C ARG A 277 -1.65 13.48 -10.43
N ALA A 278 -0.33 13.28 -10.34
CA ALA A 278 0.32 12.53 -9.27
C ALA A 278 -0.35 11.16 -9.00
N ILE A 279 -0.78 10.50 -10.08
CA ILE A 279 -1.28 9.13 -10.05
C ILE A 279 -0.08 8.20 -10.13
N LEU A 280 -0.08 7.19 -9.28
CA LEU A 280 0.87 6.09 -9.33
C LEU A 280 0.24 4.93 -10.08
N THR A 281 0.94 4.39 -11.08
CA THR A 281 0.45 3.23 -11.86
C THR A 281 1.49 2.12 -11.84
N SER A 282 1.08 0.92 -11.47
CA SER A 282 1.96 -0.26 -11.38
C SER A 282 1.31 -1.48 -12.01
N ALA A 283 2.11 -2.49 -12.34
CA ALA A 283 1.57 -3.81 -12.65
C ALA A 283 0.83 -4.36 -11.42
N HIS A 284 -0.26 -5.09 -11.67
CA HIS A 284 -0.91 -5.86 -10.63
C HIS A 284 -0.32 -7.27 -10.57
N VAL A 285 -0.57 -8.00 -9.48
CA VAL A 285 -0.19 -9.41 -9.33
C VAL A 285 -1.06 -10.36 -10.16
N VAL A 286 -2.20 -9.90 -10.65
CA VAL A 286 -3.05 -10.62 -11.60
C VAL A 286 -2.55 -10.36 -13.02
N PRO A 287 -2.50 -11.37 -13.92
CA PRO A 287 -1.97 -11.20 -15.28
C PRO A 287 -2.67 -10.12 -16.08
N GLN A 288 -1.87 -9.32 -16.80
CA GLN A 288 -2.33 -8.37 -17.81
C GLN A 288 -3.25 -7.27 -17.29
N VAL A 289 -3.20 -6.97 -16.01
CA VAL A 289 -3.89 -5.82 -15.41
C VAL A 289 -2.94 -4.97 -14.60
N PHE A 290 -3.35 -3.73 -14.38
CA PHE A 290 -2.57 -2.70 -13.69
C PHE A 290 -3.36 -2.16 -12.51
N LEU A 291 -2.68 -1.48 -11.60
CA LEU A 291 -3.30 -0.67 -10.56
C LEU A 291 -3.04 0.81 -10.83
N SER A 292 -4.10 1.58 -11.00
CA SER A 292 -4.07 3.03 -10.89
C SER A 292 -4.30 3.41 -9.43
N MET A 293 -3.41 4.21 -8.83
CA MET A 293 -3.45 4.54 -7.41
C MET A 293 -3.46 6.05 -7.21
N GLY A 294 -4.53 6.55 -6.55
CA GLY A 294 -4.63 7.92 -6.05
C GLY A 294 -4.39 7.94 -4.53
N VAL A 295 -3.61 8.91 -4.05
CA VAL A 295 -3.15 8.95 -2.65
C VAL A 295 -3.68 10.16 -1.92
N VAL A 296 -4.36 9.92 -0.79
CA VAL A 296 -4.76 10.90 0.23
C VAL A 296 -3.74 10.84 1.36
N MET A 297 -2.93 11.89 1.52
CA MET A 297 -1.75 11.88 2.40
C MET A 297 -2.07 11.71 3.88
N SER A 298 -3.23 12.17 4.34
CA SER A 298 -3.64 12.13 5.75
C SER A 298 -5.13 11.80 5.85
N ALA A 299 -5.46 10.55 6.16
CA ALA A 299 -6.83 10.08 6.32
C ALA A 299 -7.20 9.94 7.81
N THR A 300 -7.03 8.76 8.44
CA THR A 300 -7.32 8.68 9.88
C THR A 300 -6.42 9.60 10.71
N ALA A 301 -5.18 9.87 10.24
CA ALA A 301 -4.29 10.82 10.92
C ALA A 301 -4.90 12.23 11.06
N SER A 302 -5.74 12.67 10.12
CA SER A 302 -6.43 13.96 10.26
C SER A 302 -7.50 13.91 11.37
N LEU A 303 -8.18 12.79 11.53
CA LEU A 303 -9.14 12.60 12.61
C LEU A 303 -8.45 12.42 13.98
N ASP A 304 -7.29 11.72 14.00
CA ASP A 304 -6.43 11.59 15.17
C ASP A 304 -5.93 12.98 15.65
N TRP A 305 -5.55 13.84 14.69
CA TRP A 305 -5.18 15.23 14.99
C TRP A 305 -6.35 16.00 15.63
N VAL A 306 -7.58 15.88 15.09
CA VAL A 306 -8.76 16.50 15.71
C VAL A 306 -9.01 15.96 17.11
N ALA A 307 -8.84 14.64 17.32
CA ALA A 307 -8.96 14.02 18.64
C ALA A 307 -7.94 14.61 19.63
N GLN A 308 -6.71 14.78 19.19
CA GLN A 308 -5.63 15.37 19.99
C GLN A 308 -5.95 16.83 20.42
N ILE A 309 -6.30 17.70 19.47
CA ILE A 309 -6.55 19.13 19.75
C ILE A 309 -7.84 19.39 20.54
N THR A 310 -8.81 18.45 20.48
CA THR A 310 -10.07 18.57 21.23
C THR A 310 -10.04 17.82 22.56
N GLY A 311 -8.99 17.04 22.85
CA GLY A 311 -8.90 16.20 24.05
C GLY A 311 -9.96 15.09 24.09
N ARG A 312 -10.40 14.59 22.93
CA ARG A 312 -11.41 13.54 22.79
C ARG A 312 -10.79 12.28 22.22
N THR A 313 -11.48 11.15 22.34
CA THR A 313 -11.13 9.96 21.56
C THR A 313 -11.77 10.01 20.17
N VAL A 314 -11.19 9.29 19.19
CA VAL A 314 -11.79 9.16 17.85
C VAL A 314 -13.18 8.54 17.92
N ALA A 315 -13.39 7.57 18.82
CA ALA A 315 -14.70 6.94 19.02
C ALA A 315 -15.75 7.92 19.54
N ASP A 316 -15.38 8.78 20.51
CA ASP A 316 -16.28 9.85 21.02
C ASP A 316 -16.62 10.86 19.91
N LEU A 317 -15.63 11.26 19.11
CA LEU A 317 -15.82 12.19 18.00
C LEU A 317 -16.76 11.62 16.94
N ASP A 318 -16.58 10.35 16.55
CA ASP A 318 -17.46 9.68 15.60
C ASP A 318 -18.91 9.59 16.12
N ALA A 319 -19.10 9.18 17.37
CA ALA A 319 -20.42 9.11 17.99
C ALA A 319 -21.10 10.50 18.08
N GLN A 320 -20.36 11.53 18.49
CA GLN A 320 -20.85 12.90 18.59
C GLN A 320 -21.18 13.49 17.21
N ALA A 321 -20.32 13.27 16.19
CA ALA A 321 -20.57 13.73 14.83
C ALA A 321 -21.79 13.02 14.23
N THR A 322 -21.94 11.71 14.48
CA THR A 322 -23.11 10.94 14.02
C THR A 322 -24.41 11.45 14.64
N ALA A 323 -24.42 11.73 15.93
CA ALA A 323 -25.59 12.29 16.61
C ALA A 323 -25.91 13.71 16.13
N TRP A 324 -24.87 14.54 15.98
CA TRP A 324 -25.04 15.94 15.54
C TRP A 324 -25.60 16.02 14.12
N ILE A 325 -25.05 15.27 13.14
CA ILE A 325 -25.55 15.32 11.75
C ILE A 325 -26.98 14.83 11.62
N ALA A 326 -27.41 13.91 12.48
CA ALA A 326 -28.78 13.41 12.50
C ALA A 326 -29.80 14.45 13.02
N SER A 327 -29.36 15.39 13.88
CA SER A 327 -30.26 16.40 14.49
C SER A 327 -30.23 17.73 13.77
N GLU A 328 -29.09 18.19 13.26
CA GLU A 328 -28.89 19.56 12.78
C GLU A 328 -28.54 19.68 11.31
N GLY A 329 -28.07 18.58 10.71
CA GLY A 329 -27.57 18.57 9.34
C GLY A 329 -26.19 19.21 9.19
N PRO A 330 -25.58 19.17 7.98
CA PRO A 330 -24.18 19.56 7.78
C PRO A 330 -23.94 21.06 7.61
N GLN A 331 -24.99 21.88 7.44
CA GLN A 331 -24.89 23.29 6.99
C GLN A 331 -24.08 24.17 7.94
N ALA A 332 -24.19 23.93 9.25
CA ALA A 332 -23.51 24.71 10.28
C ALA A 332 -22.05 24.30 10.52
N ALA A 333 -21.60 23.16 9.93
CA ALA A 333 -20.21 22.74 10.10
C ALA A 333 -19.25 23.63 9.30
N PRO A 334 -18.05 23.90 9.82
CA PRO A 334 -16.99 24.50 9.04
C PRO A 334 -16.63 23.60 7.84
N VAL A 335 -16.03 24.17 6.79
CA VAL A 335 -15.44 23.39 5.70
C VAL A 335 -13.96 23.22 5.98
N PHE A 336 -13.49 21.98 5.95
CA PHE A 336 -12.10 21.65 6.20
C PHE A 336 -11.44 21.00 4.98
N LEU A 337 -10.32 21.57 4.54
CA LEU A 337 -9.37 20.95 3.63
C LEU A 337 -8.30 20.26 4.48
N PRO A 338 -8.36 18.93 4.71
CA PRO A 338 -7.51 18.24 5.70
C PRO A 338 -6.14 17.87 5.16
N CYS A 339 -5.42 18.84 4.56
CA CYS A 339 -4.08 18.65 3.98
C CYS A 339 -2.99 18.87 5.01
N LEU A 340 -2.99 18.11 6.10
CA LEU A 340 -2.04 18.30 7.20
C LEU A 340 -0.59 18.00 6.80
N THR A 341 -0.39 17.17 5.76
CA THR A 341 0.91 16.76 5.22
C THR A 341 0.99 16.96 3.70
N GLY A 342 0.26 17.92 3.16
CA GLY A 342 0.19 18.19 1.73
C GLY A 342 -0.92 17.44 0.99
N ILE A 343 -0.96 17.63 -0.32
CA ILE A 343 -1.82 16.90 -1.27
C ILE A 343 -0.93 16.19 -2.28
N ARG A 344 -1.07 14.87 -2.45
CA ARG A 344 -0.44 14.15 -3.54
C ARG A 344 -1.37 14.13 -4.76
N THR A 345 -2.35 13.27 -4.82
CA THR A 345 -3.32 13.23 -5.92
C THR A 345 -4.48 14.21 -5.64
N PRO A 346 -4.88 15.06 -6.59
CA PRO A 346 -4.42 15.14 -7.98
C PRO A 346 -3.37 16.25 -8.26
N LEU A 347 -2.78 16.91 -7.26
CA LEU A 347 -2.09 18.19 -7.44
C LEU A 347 -0.58 18.14 -7.21
N ASN A 348 -0.07 17.13 -6.52
CA ASN A 348 1.33 17.02 -6.08
C ASN A 348 1.87 18.29 -5.40
N ARG A 349 1.14 18.77 -4.38
CA ARG A 349 1.46 19.97 -3.60
C ARG A 349 1.84 19.57 -2.16
N PRO A 350 3.11 19.16 -1.94
CA PRO A 350 3.59 18.79 -0.59
C PRO A 350 3.64 20.00 0.37
N ASP A 351 3.67 21.22 -0.17
CA ASP A 351 3.66 22.49 0.57
C ASP A 351 2.26 22.91 1.05
N MET A 352 1.21 22.29 0.56
CA MET A 352 -0.16 22.61 0.93
C MET A 352 -0.40 22.30 2.42
N GLN A 353 -1.07 23.23 3.10
CA GLN A 353 -1.44 23.08 4.50
C GLN A 353 -2.95 22.94 4.67
N GLY A 354 -3.38 22.30 5.76
CA GLY A 354 -4.78 22.21 6.14
C GLY A 354 -5.41 23.60 6.33
N ARG A 355 -6.65 23.78 5.85
CA ARG A 355 -7.38 25.04 5.92
C ARG A 355 -8.81 24.83 6.40
N LEU A 356 -9.24 25.62 7.37
CA LEU A 356 -10.60 25.67 7.88
C LEU A 356 -11.25 27.01 7.53
N THR A 357 -12.49 26.97 7.03
CA THR A 357 -13.31 28.17 6.81
C THR A 357 -14.70 27.99 7.43
N GLY A 358 -15.40 29.10 7.67
CA GLY A 358 -16.71 29.06 8.31
C GLY A 358 -16.68 28.86 9.84
N LEU A 359 -15.55 29.19 10.47
CA LEU A 359 -15.45 29.12 11.94
C LEU A 359 -16.33 30.21 12.61
N HIS A 360 -17.08 29.82 13.62
CA HIS A 360 -17.89 30.69 14.45
C HIS A 360 -17.92 30.17 15.91
N PRO A 361 -18.34 30.96 16.89
CA PRO A 361 -18.28 30.57 18.31
C PRO A 361 -19.05 29.29 18.68
N GLY A 362 -20.00 28.85 17.86
CA GLY A 362 -20.75 27.62 18.06
C GLY A 362 -20.13 26.35 17.49
N VAL A 363 -18.91 26.44 16.88
CA VAL A 363 -18.25 25.24 16.34
C VAL A 363 -17.85 24.29 17.47
N THR A 364 -18.32 23.05 17.36
CA THR A 364 -18.08 21.99 18.36
C THR A 364 -17.07 20.94 17.87
N PRO A 365 -16.50 20.11 18.76
CA PRO A 365 -15.68 18.98 18.35
C PRO A 365 -16.38 18.02 17.37
N ALA A 366 -17.69 17.81 17.52
CA ALA A 366 -18.51 17.01 16.61
C ALA A 366 -18.50 17.56 15.18
N MET A 367 -18.65 18.89 15.04
CA MET A 367 -18.63 19.57 13.73
C MET A 367 -17.24 19.51 13.08
N LEU A 368 -16.16 19.61 13.86
CA LEU A 368 -14.79 19.44 13.36
C LEU A 368 -14.53 18.02 12.88
N ALA A 369 -14.99 17.02 13.63
CA ALA A 369 -14.85 15.61 13.23
C ALA A 369 -15.64 15.32 11.94
N PHE A 370 -16.89 15.81 11.84
CA PHE A 370 -17.68 15.72 10.62
C PHE A 370 -16.95 16.36 9.43
N ALA A 371 -16.50 17.62 9.57
CA ALA A 371 -15.80 18.34 8.50
C ALA A 371 -14.51 17.63 8.05
N THR A 372 -13.82 16.95 8.97
CA THR A 372 -12.63 16.15 8.66
C THR A 372 -12.98 14.91 7.84
N MET A 373 -13.97 14.14 8.29
CA MET A 373 -14.43 12.94 7.57
C MET A 373 -14.99 13.29 6.18
N GLU A 374 -15.76 14.37 6.10
CA GLU A 374 -16.29 14.92 4.84
C GLU A 374 -15.17 15.35 3.89
N GLY A 375 -14.20 16.12 4.36
CA GLY A 375 -13.09 16.60 3.55
C GLY A 375 -12.25 15.46 2.98
N ILE A 376 -12.04 14.38 3.73
CA ILE A 376 -11.33 13.19 3.25
C ILE A 376 -12.19 12.40 2.24
N ALA A 377 -13.52 12.31 2.45
CA ALA A 377 -14.41 11.71 1.46
C ALA A 377 -14.34 12.47 0.11
N PHE A 378 -14.26 13.81 0.14
CA PHE A 378 -14.05 14.62 -1.06
C PHE A 378 -12.70 14.40 -1.71
N GLN A 379 -11.62 14.24 -0.92
CA GLN A 379 -10.30 13.91 -1.46
C GLN A 379 -10.29 12.54 -2.17
N PHE A 380 -10.96 11.52 -1.64
CA PHE A 380 -11.14 10.26 -2.35
C PHE A 380 -11.89 10.43 -3.67
N ALA A 381 -12.95 11.24 -3.67
CA ALA A 381 -13.69 11.53 -4.90
C ALA A 381 -12.84 12.31 -5.93
N ASP A 382 -11.96 13.20 -5.47
CA ASP A 382 -11.02 13.91 -6.35
C ASP A 382 -9.89 12.99 -6.87
N CYS A 383 -9.42 12.03 -6.06
CA CYS A 383 -8.51 10.98 -6.52
C CYS A 383 -9.12 10.14 -7.64
N ILE A 384 -10.34 9.62 -7.42
CA ILE A 384 -11.05 8.80 -8.42
C ILE A 384 -11.34 9.62 -9.69
N ALA A 385 -11.77 10.88 -9.58
CA ALA A 385 -11.99 11.73 -10.73
C ALA A 385 -10.71 11.93 -11.55
N ALA A 386 -9.58 12.16 -10.91
CA ALA A 386 -8.29 12.29 -11.58
C ALA A 386 -7.86 10.98 -12.29
N GLN A 387 -8.12 9.82 -11.67
CA GLN A 387 -7.86 8.52 -12.28
C GLN A 387 -8.77 8.26 -13.50
N GLN A 388 -10.03 8.69 -13.44
CA GLN A 388 -10.94 8.62 -14.58
C GLN A 388 -10.52 9.52 -15.76
N GLU A 389 -9.95 10.70 -15.48
CA GLU A 389 -9.42 11.60 -16.51
C GLU A 389 -8.30 10.95 -17.33
N VAL A 390 -7.49 10.09 -16.74
CA VAL A 390 -6.41 9.38 -17.44
C VAL A 390 -6.85 8.03 -18.02
N GLY A 391 -8.10 7.61 -17.83
CA GLY A 391 -8.66 6.43 -18.49
C GLY A 391 -9.17 5.32 -17.57
N ALA A 392 -8.84 5.32 -16.28
CA ALA A 392 -9.32 4.30 -15.35
C ALA A 392 -10.85 4.32 -15.20
N ARG A 393 -11.45 3.16 -14.89
CA ARG A 393 -12.92 3.00 -14.82
C ARG A 393 -13.32 2.29 -13.53
N PRO A 394 -13.59 3.04 -12.44
CA PRO A 394 -14.10 2.44 -11.19
C PRO A 394 -15.55 1.94 -11.40
N GLU A 395 -15.85 0.73 -10.97
CA GLU A 395 -17.18 0.13 -11.06
C GLU A 395 -17.67 -0.45 -9.73
N ARG A 396 -16.81 -1.21 -9.04
CA ARG A 396 -17.14 -1.93 -7.81
C ARG A 396 -16.21 -1.46 -6.71
N ILE A 397 -16.74 -0.68 -5.76
CA ILE A 397 -15.93 -0.05 -4.73
C ILE A 397 -16.01 -0.84 -3.43
N THR A 398 -14.87 -1.34 -2.95
CA THR A 398 -14.71 -1.98 -1.66
C THR A 398 -13.87 -1.09 -0.76
N VAL A 399 -14.31 -0.87 0.48
CA VAL A 399 -13.59 -0.06 1.47
C VAL A 399 -12.98 -0.96 2.54
N VAL A 400 -11.69 -0.73 2.82
CA VAL A 400 -10.91 -1.47 3.81
C VAL A 400 -10.17 -0.52 4.76
N GLY A 401 -9.60 -1.05 5.85
CA GLY A 401 -8.80 -0.28 6.79
C GLY A 401 -9.58 0.23 8.00
N GLY A 402 -8.88 0.91 8.91
CA GLY A 402 -9.41 1.30 10.23
C GLY A 402 -10.59 2.27 10.18
N GLY A 403 -10.68 3.10 9.14
CA GLY A 403 -11.79 4.04 8.95
C GLY A 403 -13.14 3.39 8.70
N THR A 404 -13.18 2.10 8.32
CA THR A 404 -14.43 1.35 8.12
C THR A 404 -15.27 1.17 9.40
N ARG A 405 -14.70 1.44 10.57
CA ARG A 405 -15.40 1.40 11.85
C ARG A 405 -16.46 2.51 11.97
N SER A 406 -16.29 3.65 11.28
CA SER A 406 -17.23 4.76 11.28
C SER A 406 -18.30 4.59 10.20
N GLN A 407 -19.54 4.41 10.62
CA GLN A 407 -20.69 4.33 9.70
C GLN A 407 -20.97 5.68 9.03
N LEU A 408 -20.77 6.78 9.75
CA LEU A 408 -20.90 8.12 9.20
C LEU A 408 -19.89 8.35 8.07
N TRP A 409 -18.63 7.98 8.30
CA TRP A 409 -17.59 8.17 7.30
C TRP A 409 -17.87 7.37 6.03
N LEU A 410 -18.29 6.12 6.16
CA LEU A 410 -18.67 5.27 5.02
C LEU A 410 -19.84 5.87 4.21
N ARG A 411 -20.85 6.43 4.89
CA ARG A 411 -21.96 7.15 4.22
C ARG A 411 -21.46 8.38 3.48
N LEU A 412 -20.57 9.17 4.09
CA LEU A 412 -19.96 10.35 3.46
C LEU A 412 -19.14 9.97 2.23
N ILE A 413 -18.37 8.87 2.28
CA ILE A 413 -17.60 8.36 1.15
C ILE A 413 -18.55 7.90 0.03
N ALA A 414 -19.53 7.05 0.33
CA ALA A 414 -20.50 6.59 -0.67
C ALA A 414 -21.22 7.77 -1.33
N THR A 415 -21.61 8.79 -0.53
CA THR A 415 -22.31 9.98 -1.01
C THR A 415 -21.38 10.88 -1.85
N GLY A 416 -20.16 11.12 -1.39
CA GLY A 416 -19.16 11.93 -2.12
C GLY A 416 -18.71 11.28 -3.44
N LEU A 417 -18.75 9.95 -3.53
CA LEU A 417 -18.49 9.18 -4.76
C LEU A 417 -19.72 8.98 -5.63
N GLU A 418 -20.92 9.27 -5.12
CA GLU A 418 -22.21 9.00 -5.76
C GLU A 418 -22.38 7.52 -6.17
N GLN A 419 -21.72 6.61 -5.44
CA GLN A 419 -21.73 5.17 -5.71
C GLN A 419 -21.82 4.35 -4.42
N PRO A 420 -22.44 3.17 -4.48
CA PRO A 420 -22.41 2.23 -3.36
C PRO A 420 -20.97 1.82 -3.02
N VAL A 421 -20.68 1.65 -1.72
CA VAL A 421 -19.42 1.07 -1.27
C VAL A 421 -19.69 -0.21 -0.48
N SER A 422 -18.85 -1.21 -0.71
CA SER A 422 -18.95 -2.52 -0.08
C SER A 422 -17.92 -2.67 1.04
N LEU A 423 -18.26 -3.43 2.06
CA LEU A 423 -17.35 -3.87 3.11
C LEU A 423 -17.17 -5.38 3.02
N ILE A 424 -15.99 -5.85 3.38
CA ILE A 424 -15.66 -7.28 3.45
C ILE A 424 -15.28 -7.68 4.88
N GLU A 425 -15.46 -8.92 5.21
CA GLU A 425 -14.96 -9.48 6.47
C GLU A 425 -13.45 -9.68 6.40
N GLY A 426 -12.75 -9.47 7.53
CA GLY A 426 -11.30 -9.64 7.58
C GLY A 426 -10.50 -8.63 6.76
N ALA A 427 -11.04 -7.46 6.49
CA ALA A 427 -10.39 -6.40 5.70
C ALA A 427 -9.02 -5.98 6.22
N ASP A 428 -8.74 -6.15 7.52
CA ASP A 428 -7.45 -5.89 8.17
C ASP A 428 -6.41 -7.01 7.90
N MET A 429 -6.84 -8.09 7.27
CA MET A 429 -6.01 -9.22 6.82
C MET A 429 -5.82 -9.26 5.29
N ALA A 430 -6.25 -8.23 4.56
CA ALA A 430 -6.21 -8.23 3.10
C ALA A 430 -4.79 -8.49 2.55
N GLY A 431 -3.74 -7.84 3.10
CA GLY A 431 -2.36 -8.06 2.69
C GLY A 431 -1.93 -9.52 2.79
N PRO A 432 -1.92 -10.13 3.98
CA PRO A 432 -1.50 -11.52 4.11
C PRO A 432 -2.47 -12.51 3.42
N LEU A 433 -3.78 -12.23 3.31
CA LEU A 433 -4.70 -13.09 2.54
C LEU A 433 -4.40 -13.05 1.03
N GLY A 434 -4.05 -11.88 0.48
CA GLY A 434 -3.57 -11.79 -0.90
C GLY A 434 -2.28 -12.57 -1.12
N ALA A 435 -1.33 -12.46 -0.21
CA ALA A 435 -0.10 -13.25 -0.24
C ALA A 435 -0.38 -14.77 -0.16
N ALA A 436 -1.35 -15.22 0.65
CA ALA A 436 -1.75 -16.63 0.74
C ALA A 436 -2.35 -17.16 -0.59
N ARG A 437 -3.09 -16.32 -1.35
CA ARG A 437 -3.58 -16.70 -2.68
C ARG A 437 -2.43 -16.94 -3.67
N LEU A 438 -1.39 -16.08 -3.64
CA LEU A 438 -0.19 -16.28 -4.44
C LEU A 438 0.55 -17.57 -4.04
N ALA A 439 0.64 -17.84 -2.73
CA ALA A 439 1.20 -19.07 -2.19
C ALA A 439 0.49 -20.32 -2.73
N ALA A 440 -0.84 -20.28 -2.82
CA ALA A 440 -1.63 -21.40 -3.32
C ALA A 440 -1.32 -21.71 -4.80
N VAL A 441 -1.21 -20.68 -5.63
CA VAL A 441 -0.85 -20.84 -7.04
C VAL A 441 0.58 -21.38 -7.18
N ALA A 442 1.54 -20.82 -6.45
CA ALA A 442 2.91 -21.30 -6.42
C ALA A 442 3.02 -22.78 -5.99
N ALA A 443 2.13 -23.22 -5.10
CA ALA A 443 2.03 -24.60 -4.65
C ALA A 443 1.24 -25.53 -5.60
N GLY A 444 0.85 -25.04 -6.80
CA GLY A 444 0.20 -25.83 -7.85
C GLY A 444 -1.32 -25.76 -7.86
N THR A 445 -1.95 -24.89 -7.08
CA THR A 445 -3.39 -24.63 -7.21
C THR A 445 -3.65 -23.84 -8.52
N SER A 446 -4.85 -24.03 -9.08
CA SER A 446 -5.26 -23.31 -10.29
C SER A 446 -5.18 -21.80 -10.14
N MET A 447 -4.77 -21.09 -11.20
CA MET A 447 -4.81 -19.63 -11.29
C MET A 447 -6.19 -19.03 -10.99
N SER A 448 -7.27 -19.81 -11.14
CA SER A 448 -8.63 -19.37 -10.83
C SER A 448 -8.80 -18.87 -9.40
N VAL A 449 -7.98 -19.33 -8.48
CA VAL A 449 -8.00 -18.91 -7.07
C VAL A 449 -7.69 -17.41 -6.88
N LEU A 450 -6.92 -16.81 -7.78
CA LEU A 450 -6.66 -15.37 -7.75
C LEU A 450 -7.94 -14.55 -8.02
N TYR A 451 -8.86 -15.12 -8.79
CA TYR A 451 -10.11 -14.47 -9.21
C TYR A 451 -11.31 -14.83 -8.35
N GLU A 452 -11.10 -15.61 -7.29
CA GLU A 452 -12.18 -15.95 -6.38
C GLU A 452 -12.73 -14.70 -5.68
N PRO A 453 -14.06 -14.47 -5.78
CA PRO A 453 -14.66 -13.27 -5.22
C PRO A 453 -14.57 -13.27 -3.70
N VAL A 454 -14.28 -12.11 -3.14
CA VAL A 454 -14.46 -11.85 -1.71
C VAL A 454 -15.90 -11.37 -1.50
N THR A 455 -16.63 -12.05 -0.63
CA THR A 455 -18.03 -11.71 -0.40
C THR A 455 -18.15 -10.44 0.42
N ALA A 456 -18.89 -9.47 -0.10
CA ALA A 456 -19.26 -8.30 0.67
C ALA A 456 -20.22 -8.72 1.80
N ASN A 457 -19.88 -8.37 3.03
CA ASN A 457 -20.76 -8.60 4.19
C ASN A 457 -21.75 -7.45 4.40
N ARG A 458 -21.48 -6.28 3.79
CA ARG A 458 -22.32 -5.09 3.89
C ARG A 458 -22.13 -4.17 2.70
N VAL A 459 -23.22 -3.51 2.28
CA VAL A 459 -23.21 -2.44 1.26
C VAL A 459 -23.76 -1.16 1.87
N ILE A 460 -23.08 -0.05 1.67
CA ILE A 460 -23.48 1.29 2.09
C ILE A 460 -23.87 2.07 0.84
N LEU A 461 -25.07 2.54 0.79
CA LEU A 461 -25.60 3.36 -0.31
C LEU A 461 -25.30 4.83 -0.09
N PRO A 462 -25.19 5.63 -1.18
CA PRO A 462 -25.22 7.09 -1.09
C PRO A 462 -26.44 7.57 -0.30
N ASP A 463 -26.26 8.58 0.53
CA ASP A 463 -27.31 9.15 1.36
C ASP A 463 -27.87 10.41 0.72
N SER A 464 -29.07 10.33 0.16
CA SER A 464 -29.75 11.45 -0.52
C SER A 464 -30.04 12.62 0.41
N SER A 465 -30.23 12.37 1.71
CA SER A 465 -30.48 13.44 2.70
C SER A 465 -29.26 14.33 2.94
N ILE A 466 -28.06 13.81 2.70
CA ILE A 466 -26.80 14.54 2.85
C ILE A 466 -26.30 15.07 1.50
N ALA A 467 -26.61 14.39 0.40
CA ALA A 467 -26.05 14.66 -0.92
C ALA A 467 -26.24 16.12 -1.38
N GLU A 468 -27.46 16.66 -1.26
CA GLU A 468 -27.74 18.04 -1.64
C GLU A 468 -26.99 19.07 -0.76
N ALA A 469 -26.78 18.72 0.51
CA ALA A 469 -26.12 19.60 1.45
C ALA A 469 -24.59 19.60 1.31
N ILE A 470 -23.97 18.47 0.92
CA ILE A 470 -22.51 18.37 0.82
C ILE A 470 -21.97 18.84 -0.53
N ALA A 471 -22.75 18.85 -1.60
CA ALA A 471 -22.29 19.30 -2.92
C ALA A 471 -21.69 20.73 -2.91
N PRO A 472 -22.37 21.78 -2.38
CA PRO A 472 -21.78 23.12 -2.31
C PRO A 472 -20.59 23.18 -1.36
N ARG A 473 -20.51 22.32 -0.35
CA ARG A 473 -19.40 22.25 0.59
C ARG A 473 -18.14 21.66 -0.07
N ARG A 474 -18.30 20.70 -1.00
CA ARG A 474 -17.19 20.19 -1.82
C ARG A 474 -16.59 21.30 -2.69
N GLU A 475 -17.42 22.14 -3.31
CA GLU A 475 -16.94 23.28 -4.09
C GLU A 475 -16.23 24.32 -3.20
N ALA A 476 -16.78 24.60 -2.02
CA ALA A 476 -16.13 25.48 -1.05
C ALA A 476 -14.77 24.91 -0.60
N MET A 477 -14.64 23.61 -0.38
CA MET A 477 -13.35 22.98 -0.07
C MET A 477 -12.36 23.10 -1.25
N ARG A 478 -12.81 22.88 -2.48
CA ARG A 478 -11.98 23.05 -3.68
C ARG A 478 -11.48 24.49 -3.85
N ALA A 479 -12.30 25.48 -3.51
CA ALA A 479 -11.90 26.89 -3.53
C ALA A 479 -10.75 27.18 -2.53
N LEU A 480 -10.65 26.45 -1.43
CA LEU A 480 -9.53 26.57 -0.49
C LEU A 480 -8.20 26.09 -1.07
N ILE A 481 -8.24 25.24 -2.10
CA ILE A 481 -7.03 24.78 -2.80
C ILE A 481 -6.43 25.90 -3.67
N MET A 482 -7.31 26.75 -4.23
CA MET A 482 -6.93 27.83 -5.14
C MET A 482 -6.57 29.14 -4.41
N ALA A 483 -6.98 29.27 -3.17
CA ALA A 483 -6.67 30.41 -2.30
C ALA A 483 -5.29 30.30 -1.64
#